data_38d20f2938c018932112fd0bdb8d2111
#
_entry.id   38d20f2938c018932112fd0bdb8d2111
#
_cell.length_a   1.000
_cell.length_b   1.000
_cell.length_c   1.000
_cell.angle_alpha   90.00
_cell.angle_beta   90.00
_cell.angle_gamma   90.00
#
_symmetry.space_group_name_H-M   'P 1'
#
loop_
_entity.id
_entity.type
_entity.pdbx_description
1 polymer ?
#
loop_
_entity_poly.entity_id
_entity_poly.type
_entity_poly.pdbx_seq_one_letter_code
_entity_poly.pdbx_strand_id
1 'polypeptide(L)'
;VPNYKIKKAEEGKAAVDLVLNHFKIFGKGKKAKLTFGGNLCCASGIGASAAQVVALARAVKQTLPQFATLTEDEINAAGYEGEKGYHGTPSGIENTAATFGGLLKFQRTDGEPIFEKKQLKEPIRIVYASTGITSSTIEVVDDVRAKKEADPAWFDALLKKYCDIVSNGEKVLEDGNMNELGKLMDENHKILQDLTVSCDELDTLVIAAREAGAIGAKMSGTGRGGLMLALTPTVEIQNAVAEALEKIAPQVWKTSFQ
;
A
#
# COMPACT_ATOMS: atom_id res chain seq x y z
N VAL A 1 -12.59 -11.83 -12.61
CA VAL A 1 -13.89 -11.11 -12.57
C VAL A 1 -14.22 -10.68 -14.00
N PRO A 2 -15.36 -11.12 -14.57
CA PRO A 2 -15.81 -10.65 -15.89
C PRO A 2 -15.88 -9.12 -15.87
N ASN A 3 -15.44 -8.49 -16.97
CA ASN A 3 -15.43 -7.02 -17.12
C ASN A 3 -14.49 -6.22 -16.19
N TYR A 4 -13.59 -6.87 -15.44
CA TYR A 4 -12.67 -6.17 -14.54
C TYR A 4 -11.89 -5.04 -15.23
N LYS A 5 -11.33 -5.30 -16.42
CA LYS A 5 -10.58 -4.29 -17.19
C LYS A 5 -11.44 -3.09 -17.59
N ILE A 6 -12.70 -3.32 -17.97
CA ILE A 6 -13.64 -2.25 -18.36
C ILE A 6 -13.97 -1.40 -17.15
N LYS A 7 -14.35 -2.03 -16.03
CA LYS A 7 -14.63 -1.33 -14.77
C LYS A 7 -13.43 -0.50 -14.31
N LYS A 8 -12.22 -1.04 -14.34
CA LYS A 8 -11.00 -0.31 -13.95
C LYS A 8 -10.67 0.84 -14.90
N ALA A 9 -11.00 0.74 -16.18
CA ALA A 9 -10.85 1.84 -17.12
C ALA A 9 -11.84 2.98 -16.84
N GLU A 10 -13.08 2.66 -16.48
CA GLU A 10 -14.11 3.65 -16.09
C GLU A 10 -13.74 4.33 -14.77
N GLU A 11 -13.32 3.57 -13.76
CA GLU A 11 -12.82 4.10 -12.49
C GLU A 11 -11.61 5.02 -12.71
N GLY A 12 -10.64 4.61 -13.54
CA GLY A 12 -9.48 5.40 -13.88
C GLY A 12 -9.82 6.69 -14.61
N LYS A 13 -10.81 6.67 -15.50
CA LYS A 13 -11.33 7.88 -16.16
C LYS A 13 -11.97 8.82 -15.14
N ALA A 14 -12.83 8.30 -14.27
CA ALA A 14 -13.48 9.09 -13.22
C ALA A 14 -12.44 9.74 -12.29
N ALA A 15 -11.41 8.99 -11.92
CA ALA A 15 -10.30 9.49 -11.09
C ALA A 15 -9.54 10.65 -11.76
N VAL A 16 -9.24 10.53 -13.05
CA VAL A 16 -8.61 11.59 -13.84
C VAL A 16 -9.51 12.82 -13.89
N ASP A 17 -10.79 12.64 -14.18
CA ASP A 17 -11.76 13.74 -14.26
C ASP A 17 -11.88 14.49 -12.92
N LEU A 18 -11.85 13.78 -11.79
CA LEU A 18 -11.87 14.37 -10.45
C LEU A 18 -10.63 15.22 -10.17
N VAL A 19 -9.42 14.75 -10.49
CA VAL A 19 -8.18 15.54 -10.34
C VAL A 19 -8.25 16.80 -11.20
N LEU A 20 -8.65 16.70 -12.45
CA LEU A 20 -8.72 17.83 -13.37
C LEU A 20 -9.79 18.84 -12.95
N ASN A 21 -10.93 18.37 -12.43
CA ASN A 21 -11.99 19.22 -11.88
C ASN A 21 -11.54 19.93 -10.59
N HIS A 22 -10.78 19.26 -9.72
CA HIS A 22 -10.20 19.87 -8.52
C HIS A 22 -9.37 21.12 -8.88
N PHE A 23 -8.57 21.06 -9.94
CA PHE A 23 -7.81 22.17 -10.45
C PHE A 23 -8.60 23.11 -11.38
N LYS A 24 -9.86 22.85 -11.64
CA LYS A 24 -10.71 23.63 -12.55
C LYS A 24 -10.09 23.82 -13.96
N ILE A 25 -9.38 22.79 -14.44
CA ILE A 25 -8.63 22.85 -15.70
C ILE A 25 -9.58 22.80 -16.91
N PHE A 26 -10.75 22.18 -16.78
CA PHE A 26 -11.73 22.10 -17.84
C PHE A 26 -12.55 23.38 -17.96
N GLY A 27 -12.23 24.17 -18.98
CA GLY A 27 -13.01 25.29 -19.47
C GLY A 27 -12.93 25.36 -20.99
N LYS A 28 -14.09 25.49 -21.61
CA LYS A 28 -14.40 25.75 -23.05
C LYS A 28 -13.21 25.57 -24.03
N GLY A 29 -13.16 24.42 -24.71
CA GLY A 29 -12.37 24.25 -25.93
C GLY A 29 -10.90 23.80 -25.76
N LYS A 30 -10.40 23.62 -24.55
CA LYS A 30 -9.05 23.07 -24.33
C LYS A 30 -9.08 21.54 -24.38
N LYS A 31 -8.27 20.96 -25.25
CA LYS A 31 -8.07 19.51 -25.34
C LYS A 31 -6.71 19.19 -24.74
N ALA A 32 -6.65 18.17 -23.87
CA ALA A 32 -5.41 17.60 -23.37
C ALA A 32 -5.34 16.13 -23.75
N LYS A 33 -4.15 15.67 -24.11
CA LYS A 33 -3.84 14.24 -24.25
C LYS A 33 -3.04 13.82 -23.03
N LEU A 34 -3.54 12.87 -22.25
CA LEU A 34 -2.85 12.30 -21.13
C LEU A 34 -2.31 10.92 -21.53
N THR A 35 -1.03 10.68 -21.22
CA THR A 35 -0.41 9.38 -21.43
C THR A 35 0.17 8.94 -20.10
N PHE A 36 -0.28 7.80 -19.58
CA PHE A 36 0.26 7.17 -18.39
C PHE A 36 1.20 6.06 -18.79
N GLY A 37 2.33 5.96 -18.11
CA GLY A 37 3.34 4.94 -18.30
C GLY A 37 4.00 4.58 -16.98
N GLY A 38 4.79 3.53 -16.98
CA GLY A 38 5.49 3.04 -15.80
C GLY A 38 5.47 1.53 -15.71
N ASN A 39 6.11 1.01 -14.69
CA ASN A 39 6.25 -0.43 -14.41
C ASN A 39 5.48 -0.86 -13.15
N LEU A 40 4.63 -0.01 -12.59
CA LEU A 40 3.77 -0.39 -11.48
C LEU A 40 2.69 -1.35 -11.96
N CYS A 41 2.56 -2.47 -11.26
CA CYS A 41 1.50 -3.43 -11.53
C CYS A 41 0.15 -2.92 -11.00
N CYS A 42 -0.81 -2.79 -11.89
CA CYS A 42 -2.17 -2.42 -11.50
C CYS A 42 -2.85 -3.55 -10.72
N ALA A 43 -3.71 -3.19 -9.77
CA ALA A 43 -4.52 -4.12 -8.96
C ALA A 43 -3.73 -5.10 -8.08
N SER A 44 -2.51 -4.75 -7.70
CA SER A 44 -1.63 -5.57 -6.86
C SER A 44 -1.55 -5.10 -5.39
N GLY A 45 -2.29 -4.05 -5.01
CA GLY A 45 -2.25 -3.51 -3.64
C GLY A 45 -1.01 -2.66 -3.32
N ILE A 46 -0.29 -2.18 -4.34
CA ILE A 46 0.89 -1.30 -4.19
C ILE A 46 0.57 0.19 -4.38
N GLY A 47 -0.70 0.59 -4.27
CA GLY A 47 -1.09 1.99 -4.42
C GLY A 47 -0.98 2.53 -5.85
N ALA A 48 -1.12 1.69 -6.89
CA ALA A 48 -1.00 2.13 -8.28
C ALA A 48 -2.05 3.17 -8.68
N SER A 49 -3.27 3.11 -8.13
CA SER A 49 -4.32 4.12 -8.32
C SER A 49 -3.88 5.49 -7.80
N ALA A 50 -3.41 5.52 -6.55
CA ALA A 50 -2.90 6.73 -5.91
C ALA A 50 -1.68 7.29 -6.65
N ALA A 51 -0.75 6.44 -7.06
CA ALA A 51 0.39 6.84 -7.86
C ALA A 51 -0.02 7.51 -9.17
N GLN A 52 -1.07 7.01 -9.84
CA GLN A 52 -1.60 7.58 -11.07
C GLN A 52 -2.15 9.00 -10.85
N VAL A 53 -3.01 9.19 -9.85
CA VAL A 53 -3.66 10.49 -9.59
C VAL A 53 -2.69 11.53 -9.05
N VAL A 54 -1.74 11.12 -8.21
CA VAL A 54 -0.65 11.98 -7.73
C VAL A 54 0.31 12.36 -8.86
N ALA A 55 0.66 11.42 -9.74
CA ALA A 55 1.47 11.72 -10.93
C ALA A 55 0.77 12.72 -11.86
N LEU A 56 -0.55 12.62 -12.02
CA LEU A 56 -1.33 13.60 -12.78
C LEU A 56 -1.28 15.00 -12.12
N ALA A 57 -1.47 15.08 -10.80
CA ALA A 57 -1.38 16.35 -10.07
C ALA A 57 0.02 16.99 -10.22
N ARG A 58 1.08 16.17 -10.14
CA ARG A 58 2.45 16.63 -10.40
C ARG A 58 2.66 17.09 -11.84
N ALA A 59 2.10 16.39 -12.81
CA ALA A 59 2.16 16.80 -14.21
C ALA A 59 1.46 18.14 -14.43
N VAL A 60 0.33 18.40 -13.78
CA VAL A 60 -0.36 19.70 -13.77
C VAL A 60 0.57 20.79 -13.22
N LYS A 61 1.20 20.56 -12.08
CA LYS A 61 2.18 21.50 -11.51
C LYS A 61 3.33 21.83 -12.48
N GLN A 62 3.84 20.81 -13.15
CA GLN A 62 5.02 20.96 -14.02
C GLN A 62 4.71 21.59 -15.38
N THR A 63 3.51 21.39 -15.90
CA THR A 63 3.17 21.76 -17.27
C THR A 63 2.33 23.04 -17.39
N LEU A 64 1.63 23.43 -16.34
CA LEU A 64 0.74 24.57 -16.36
C LEU A 64 1.27 25.69 -15.45
N PRO A 65 1.75 26.84 -16.02
CA PRO A 65 2.41 27.89 -15.23
C PRO A 65 1.58 28.42 -14.05
N GLN A 66 0.26 28.47 -14.17
CA GLN A 66 -0.62 28.92 -13.09
C GLN A 66 -0.66 27.98 -11.87
N PHE A 67 -0.12 26.77 -11.99
CA PHE A 67 -0.03 25.77 -10.93
C PHE A 67 1.42 25.48 -10.48
N ALA A 68 2.38 26.23 -10.98
CA ALA A 68 3.81 25.98 -10.70
C ALA A 68 4.18 26.06 -9.21
N THR A 69 3.38 26.77 -8.41
CA THR A 69 3.59 26.98 -6.96
C THR A 69 2.83 25.99 -6.07
N LEU A 70 2.13 24.99 -6.63
CA LEU A 70 1.44 23.99 -5.83
C LEU A 70 2.39 23.36 -4.80
N THR A 71 1.91 23.30 -3.58
CA THR A 71 2.60 22.60 -2.47
C THR A 71 2.38 21.09 -2.55
N GLU A 72 3.14 20.33 -1.79
CA GLU A 72 2.92 18.87 -1.67
C GLU A 72 1.56 18.55 -1.03
N ASP A 73 1.10 19.38 -0.09
CA ASP A 73 -0.24 19.21 0.52
C ASP A 73 -1.36 19.42 -0.50
N GLU A 74 -1.25 20.40 -1.38
CA GLU A 74 -2.21 20.62 -2.46
C GLU A 74 -2.19 19.49 -3.51
N ILE A 75 -1.00 18.91 -3.79
CA ILE A 75 -0.87 17.72 -4.62
C ILE A 75 -1.53 16.52 -3.94
N ASN A 76 -1.32 16.34 -2.62
CA ASN A 76 -1.95 15.30 -1.83
C ASN A 76 -3.47 15.42 -1.83
N ALA A 77 -3.99 16.63 -1.65
CA ALA A 77 -5.43 16.90 -1.70
C ALA A 77 -6.03 16.55 -3.08
N ALA A 78 -5.35 16.93 -4.17
CA ALA A 78 -5.78 16.54 -5.52
C ALA A 78 -5.72 15.03 -5.73
N GLY A 79 -4.70 14.36 -5.19
CA GLY A 79 -4.58 12.89 -5.17
C GLY A 79 -5.75 12.23 -4.43
N TYR A 80 -6.11 12.75 -3.26
CA TYR A 80 -7.26 12.26 -2.49
C TYR A 80 -8.58 12.40 -3.27
N GLU A 81 -8.81 13.54 -3.93
CA GLU A 81 -9.98 13.72 -4.79
C GLU A 81 -10.00 12.70 -5.94
N GLY A 82 -8.85 12.45 -6.57
CA GLY A 82 -8.74 11.44 -7.62
C GLY A 82 -9.02 10.02 -7.13
N GLU A 83 -8.55 9.65 -5.94
CA GLU A 83 -8.81 8.33 -5.35
C GLU A 83 -10.30 8.04 -5.12
N LYS A 84 -11.15 9.05 -4.97
CA LYS A 84 -12.61 8.88 -4.92
C LYS A 84 -13.18 8.21 -6.17
N GLY A 85 -12.53 8.39 -7.33
CA GLY A 85 -12.93 7.72 -8.58
C GLY A 85 -12.72 6.20 -8.56
N TYR A 86 -11.75 5.73 -7.77
CA TYR A 86 -11.48 4.30 -7.59
C TYR A 86 -12.21 3.69 -6.40
N HIS A 87 -12.31 4.42 -5.28
CA HIS A 87 -12.66 3.85 -3.98
C HIS A 87 -13.89 4.52 -3.33
N GLY A 88 -14.47 5.55 -3.96
CA GLY A 88 -15.59 6.31 -3.40
C GLY A 88 -15.21 7.10 -2.14
N THR A 89 -14.87 6.41 -1.06
CA THR A 89 -14.40 6.99 0.19
C THR A 89 -13.01 6.45 0.51
N PRO A 90 -11.93 7.05 -0.04
CA PRO A 90 -10.57 6.60 0.19
C PRO A 90 -10.13 6.84 1.64
N SER A 91 -9.16 6.05 2.12
CA SER A 91 -8.60 6.21 3.48
C SER A 91 -7.68 7.42 3.60
N GLY A 92 -7.10 7.87 2.50
CA GLY A 92 -6.06 8.90 2.47
C GLY A 92 -4.63 8.36 2.64
N ILE A 93 -4.46 7.06 2.90
CA ILE A 93 -3.13 6.45 3.11
C ILE A 93 -2.33 6.44 1.81
N GLU A 94 -2.93 5.93 0.73
CA GLU A 94 -2.22 5.67 -0.51
C GLU A 94 -1.79 6.96 -1.23
N ASN A 95 -2.68 7.96 -1.31
CA ASN A 95 -2.32 9.27 -1.88
C ASN A 95 -1.27 9.98 -1.04
N THR A 96 -1.33 9.88 0.30
CA THR A 96 -0.32 10.45 1.19
C THR A 96 1.04 9.78 0.97
N ALA A 97 1.08 8.45 0.91
CA ALA A 97 2.29 7.70 0.63
C ALA A 97 2.87 8.03 -0.77
N ALA A 98 2.02 8.10 -1.79
CA ALA A 98 2.44 8.45 -3.16
C ALA A 98 2.95 9.89 -3.28
N THR A 99 2.43 10.80 -2.47
CA THR A 99 2.84 12.22 -2.47
C THR A 99 4.14 12.44 -1.72
N PHE A 100 4.23 11.97 -0.48
CA PHE A 100 5.34 12.34 0.40
C PHE A 100 6.51 11.35 0.35
N GLY A 101 6.25 10.10 -0.05
CA GLY A 101 7.25 9.04 -0.12
C GLY A 101 7.89 8.70 1.23
N GLY A 102 8.86 7.78 1.21
CA GLY A 102 9.56 7.34 2.42
C GLY A 102 8.69 6.49 3.35
N LEU A 103 9.05 6.47 4.64
CA LEU A 103 8.29 5.80 5.68
C LEU A 103 7.35 6.80 6.35
N LEU A 104 6.08 6.48 6.41
CA LEU A 104 5.05 7.30 7.02
C LEU A 104 4.35 6.53 8.15
N LYS A 105 4.23 7.17 9.32
CA LYS A 105 3.24 6.79 10.31
C LYS A 105 1.93 7.46 9.92
N PHE A 106 0.88 6.67 9.80
CA PHE A 106 -0.44 7.18 9.43
C PHE A 106 -1.46 6.75 10.48
N GLN A 107 -2.33 7.68 10.86
CA GLN A 107 -3.45 7.42 11.77
C GLN A 107 -4.72 8.04 11.20
N ARG A 108 -5.72 7.19 10.95
CA ARG A 108 -7.06 7.66 10.62
C ARG A 108 -7.73 8.24 11.86
N THR A 109 -8.40 9.37 11.71
CA THR A 109 -9.20 10.03 12.74
C THR A 109 -10.63 10.21 12.25
N ASP A 110 -11.53 10.74 13.09
CA ASP A 110 -12.87 11.15 12.68
C ASP A 110 -12.87 12.43 11.82
N GLY A 111 -11.73 13.13 11.75
CA GLY A 111 -11.49 14.30 10.91
C GLY A 111 -10.37 14.07 9.90
N GLU A 112 -9.50 15.07 9.74
CA GLU A 112 -8.32 14.94 8.88
C GLU A 112 -7.37 13.87 9.42
N PRO A 113 -6.81 13.00 8.57
CA PRO A 113 -5.85 12.01 8.99
C PRO A 113 -4.56 12.65 9.48
N ILE A 114 -3.93 12.05 10.46
CA ILE A 114 -2.61 12.46 10.95
C ILE A 114 -1.56 11.59 10.28
N PHE A 115 -0.53 12.20 9.74
CA PHE A 115 0.63 11.48 9.26
C PHE A 115 1.93 12.14 9.71
N GLU A 116 2.94 11.33 9.92
CA GLU A 116 4.27 11.74 10.34
C GLU A 116 5.31 11.03 9.49
N LYS A 117 6.19 11.79 8.86
CA LYS A 117 7.31 11.22 8.10
C LYS A 117 8.40 10.79 9.07
N LYS A 118 8.76 9.51 9.04
CA LYS A 118 9.81 8.95 9.87
C LYS A 118 11.15 8.97 9.13
N GLN A 119 12.20 9.34 9.86
CA GLN A 119 13.57 9.21 9.37
C GLN A 119 14.12 7.85 9.80
N LEU A 120 14.77 7.19 8.86
CA LEU A 120 15.38 5.89 9.12
C LEU A 120 16.88 6.08 9.41
N LYS A 121 17.38 5.39 10.45
CA LYS A 121 18.83 5.32 10.73
C LYS A 121 19.56 4.43 9.73
N GLU A 122 18.88 3.36 9.30
CA GLU A 122 19.40 2.36 8.39
C GLU A 122 18.45 2.15 7.22
N PRO A 123 18.94 1.83 6.03
CA PRO A 123 18.09 1.52 4.89
C PRO A 123 17.25 0.26 5.16
N ILE A 124 15.94 0.37 4.95
CA ILE A 124 15.04 -0.79 4.96
C ILE A 124 15.01 -1.38 3.56
N ARG A 125 15.40 -2.65 3.43
CA ARG A 125 15.36 -3.41 2.17
C ARG A 125 14.21 -4.38 2.19
N ILE A 126 13.33 -4.23 1.22
CA ILE A 126 12.10 -5.03 1.10
C ILE A 126 12.11 -5.78 -0.24
N VAL A 127 11.71 -7.03 -0.18
CA VAL A 127 11.20 -7.77 -1.34
C VAL A 127 9.69 -7.90 -1.16
N TYR A 128 8.94 -7.61 -2.19
CA TYR A 128 7.52 -7.90 -2.20
C TYR A 128 7.15 -8.75 -3.42
N ALA A 129 6.21 -9.64 -3.22
CA ALA A 129 5.77 -10.58 -4.23
C ALA A 129 4.25 -10.66 -4.27
N SER A 130 3.71 -10.80 -5.48
CA SER A 130 2.28 -10.94 -5.72
C SER A 130 1.89 -12.40 -5.84
N THR A 131 0.78 -12.78 -5.20
CA THR A 131 0.15 -14.09 -5.43
C THR A 131 -0.53 -14.20 -6.79
N GLY A 132 -0.74 -13.08 -7.50
CA GLY A 132 -1.56 -13.01 -8.70
C GLY A 132 -3.06 -13.14 -8.45
N ILE A 133 -3.47 -13.32 -7.19
CA ILE A 133 -4.87 -13.46 -6.78
C ILE A 133 -5.38 -12.10 -6.31
N THR A 134 -6.56 -11.72 -6.78
CA THR A 134 -7.26 -10.51 -6.32
C THR A 134 -8.43 -10.90 -5.44
N SER A 135 -8.56 -10.24 -4.30
CA SER A 135 -9.69 -10.41 -3.38
C SER A 135 -10.60 -9.18 -3.39
N SER A 136 -11.81 -9.38 -2.92
CA SER A 136 -12.77 -8.28 -2.69
C SER A 136 -12.50 -7.68 -1.31
N THR A 137 -12.05 -6.44 -1.26
CA THR A 137 -11.84 -5.74 0.02
C THR A 137 -13.12 -5.69 0.86
N ILE A 138 -14.28 -5.49 0.21
CA ILE A 138 -15.57 -5.41 0.90
C ILE A 138 -15.88 -6.74 1.60
N GLU A 139 -15.77 -7.87 0.89
CA GLU A 139 -16.07 -9.19 1.45
C GLU A 139 -15.14 -9.53 2.63
N VAL A 140 -13.85 -9.26 2.51
CA VAL A 140 -12.89 -9.53 3.60
C VAL A 140 -13.19 -8.67 4.83
N VAL A 141 -13.50 -7.39 4.65
CA VAL A 141 -13.85 -6.48 5.75
C VAL A 141 -15.16 -6.89 6.42
N ASP A 142 -16.16 -7.29 5.64
CA ASP A 142 -17.46 -7.73 6.16
C ASP A 142 -17.32 -9.03 6.96
N ASP A 143 -16.49 -9.98 6.50
CA ASP A 143 -16.20 -11.21 7.24
C ASP A 143 -15.50 -10.94 8.58
N VAL A 144 -14.52 -10.02 8.60
CA VAL A 144 -13.84 -9.62 9.85
C VAL A 144 -14.83 -8.93 10.79
N ARG A 145 -15.72 -8.09 10.26
CA ARG A 145 -16.78 -7.45 11.04
C ARG A 145 -17.73 -8.50 11.67
N ALA A 146 -18.17 -9.48 10.89
CA ALA A 146 -19.02 -10.54 11.38
C ALA A 146 -18.36 -11.36 12.52
N LYS A 147 -17.04 -11.63 12.40
CA LYS A 147 -16.26 -12.30 13.46
C LYS A 147 -16.16 -11.46 14.73
N LYS A 148 -15.92 -10.15 14.58
CA LYS A 148 -15.92 -9.21 15.70
C LYS A 148 -17.27 -9.20 16.42
N GLU A 149 -18.37 -9.21 15.68
CA GLU A 149 -19.72 -9.24 16.25
C GLU A 149 -20.03 -10.57 16.94
N ALA A 150 -19.51 -11.68 16.40
CA ALA A 150 -19.69 -13.01 16.97
C ALA A 150 -18.87 -13.23 18.26
N ASP A 151 -17.66 -12.71 18.33
CA ASP A 151 -16.77 -12.79 19.52
C ASP A 151 -15.97 -11.48 19.70
N PRO A 152 -16.58 -10.47 20.32
CA PRO A 152 -15.93 -9.20 20.58
C PRO A 152 -14.68 -9.33 21.46
N ALA A 153 -14.68 -10.23 22.44
CA ALA A 153 -13.56 -10.41 23.37
C ALA A 153 -12.32 -10.97 22.66
N TRP A 154 -12.51 -11.95 21.79
CA TRP A 154 -11.44 -12.47 20.94
C TRP A 154 -10.88 -11.39 20.02
N PHE A 155 -11.75 -10.61 19.36
CA PHE A 155 -11.32 -9.53 18.47
C PHE A 155 -10.54 -8.46 19.23
N ASP A 156 -11.00 -8.03 20.40
CA ASP A 156 -10.32 -7.02 21.23
C ASP A 156 -8.95 -7.50 21.70
N ALA A 157 -8.80 -8.79 22.01
CA ALA A 157 -7.52 -9.40 22.36
C ALA A 157 -6.54 -9.38 21.17
N LEU A 158 -7.00 -9.66 19.95
CA LEU A 158 -6.18 -9.54 18.74
C LEU A 158 -5.84 -8.08 18.42
N LEU A 159 -6.80 -7.18 18.54
CA LEU A 159 -6.59 -5.75 18.30
C LEU A 159 -5.55 -5.18 19.27
N LYS A 160 -5.61 -5.59 20.55
CA LYS A 160 -4.59 -5.17 21.53
C LYS A 160 -3.19 -5.63 21.11
N LYS A 161 -3.02 -6.91 20.74
CA LYS A 161 -1.74 -7.43 20.24
C LYS A 161 -1.25 -6.66 19.01
N TYR A 162 -2.15 -6.36 18.08
CA TYR A 162 -1.85 -5.56 16.90
C TYR A 162 -1.34 -4.16 17.26
N CYS A 163 -2.02 -3.47 18.19
CA CYS A 163 -1.61 -2.14 18.65
C CYS A 163 -0.23 -2.18 19.35
N ASP A 164 0.02 -3.22 20.16
CA ASP A 164 1.31 -3.42 20.81
C ASP A 164 2.43 -3.63 19.77
N ILE A 165 2.19 -4.40 18.71
CA ILE A 165 3.12 -4.58 17.58
C ILE A 165 3.41 -3.26 16.88
N VAL A 166 2.39 -2.45 16.59
CA VAL A 166 2.57 -1.15 15.91
C VAL A 166 3.41 -0.20 16.78
N SER A 167 3.10 -0.10 18.08
CA SER A 167 3.82 0.77 19.02
C SER A 167 5.28 0.34 19.20
N ASN A 168 5.53 -0.98 19.30
CA ASN A 168 6.88 -1.52 19.39
C ASN A 168 7.63 -1.36 18.07
N GLY A 169 6.97 -1.58 16.93
CA GLY A 169 7.54 -1.43 15.60
C GLY A 169 8.04 -0.01 15.34
N GLU A 170 7.30 1.01 15.79
CA GLU A 170 7.74 2.39 15.70
C GLU A 170 9.07 2.63 16.44
N LYS A 171 9.18 2.18 17.69
CA LYS A 171 10.41 2.29 18.49
C LYS A 171 11.58 1.54 17.85
N VAL A 172 11.32 0.32 17.40
CA VAL A 172 12.32 -0.56 16.78
C VAL A 172 12.86 0.05 15.48
N LEU A 173 12.01 0.71 14.69
CA LEU A 173 12.39 1.47 13.50
C LEU A 173 13.26 2.68 13.85
N GLU A 174 12.88 3.45 14.87
CA GLU A 174 13.65 4.59 15.37
C GLU A 174 15.03 4.17 15.91
N ASP A 175 15.12 3.00 16.53
CA ASP A 175 16.38 2.43 17.04
C ASP A 175 17.25 1.76 15.96
N GLY A 176 16.69 1.47 14.78
CA GLY A 176 17.37 0.79 13.68
C GLY A 176 17.56 -0.72 13.90
N ASN A 177 16.76 -1.33 14.80
CA ASN A 177 16.87 -2.78 15.10
C ASN A 177 16.04 -3.62 14.11
N MET A 178 16.60 -3.87 12.93
CA MET A 178 15.91 -4.59 11.85
C MET A 178 15.56 -6.04 12.21
N ASN A 179 16.34 -6.70 13.07
CA ASN A 179 16.04 -8.07 13.49
C ASN A 179 14.78 -8.14 14.35
N GLU A 180 14.58 -7.18 15.25
CA GLU A 180 13.37 -7.11 16.05
C GLU A 180 12.16 -6.71 15.21
N LEU A 181 12.35 -5.78 14.25
CA LEU A 181 11.31 -5.45 13.27
C LEU A 181 10.84 -6.69 12.51
N GLY A 182 11.78 -7.55 12.09
CA GLY A 182 11.45 -8.80 11.42
C GLY A 182 10.57 -9.72 12.25
N LYS A 183 10.88 -9.87 13.55
CA LYS A 183 10.03 -10.67 14.47
C LYS A 183 8.63 -10.09 14.61
N LEU A 184 8.52 -8.77 14.75
CA LEU A 184 7.21 -8.09 14.82
C LEU A 184 6.41 -8.26 13.52
N MET A 185 7.07 -8.31 12.37
CA MET A 185 6.41 -8.65 11.10
C MET A 185 5.85 -10.06 11.10
N ASP A 186 6.63 -11.05 11.56
CA ASP A 186 6.18 -12.44 11.66
C ASP A 186 5.01 -12.59 12.66
N GLU A 187 5.08 -11.92 13.81
CA GLU A 187 3.98 -11.91 14.78
C GLU A 187 2.70 -11.27 14.19
N ASN A 188 2.88 -10.17 13.45
CA ASN A 188 1.75 -9.54 12.77
C ASN A 188 1.11 -10.48 11.73
N HIS A 189 1.93 -11.25 11.00
CA HIS A 189 1.41 -12.23 10.05
C HIS A 189 0.54 -13.30 10.72
N LYS A 190 0.94 -13.79 11.90
CA LYS A 190 0.14 -14.73 12.70
C LYS A 190 -1.21 -14.13 13.11
N ILE A 191 -1.24 -12.87 13.54
CA ILE A 191 -2.50 -12.19 13.84
C ILE A 191 -3.39 -12.13 12.60
N LEU A 192 -2.83 -11.87 11.41
CA LEU A 192 -3.58 -11.82 10.15
C LEU A 192 -4.07 -13.20 9.72
N GLN A 193 -3.34 -14.29 10.03
CA GLN A 193 -3.82 -15.66 9.88
C GLN A 193 -4.98 -15.96 10.84
N ASP A 194 -4.87 -15.58 12.11
CA ASP A 194 -5.95 -15.74 13.11
C ASP A 194 -7.21 -14.98 12.70
N LEU A 195 -7.07 -13.80 12.12
CA LEU A 195 -8.18 -13.04 11.51
C LEU A 195 -8.73 -13.67 10.23
N THR A 196 -8.11 -14.74 9.72
CA THR A 196 -8.46 -15.43 8.46
C THR A 196 -8.39 -14.54 7.22
N VAL A 197 -7.53 -13.53 7.26
CA VAL A 197 -7.27 -12.65 6.11
C VAL A 197 -6.03 -13.07 5.30
N SER A 198 -5.22 -14.04 5.80
CA SER A 198 -4.22 -14.71 4.97
C SER A 198 -4.86 -15.81 4.11
N CYS A 199 -4.06 -16.45 3.25
CA CYS A 199 -4.40 -17.61 2.44
C CYS A 199 -3.14 -18.45 2.18
N ASP A 200 -3.33 -19.69 1.71
CA ASP A 200 -2.25 -20.65 1.49
C ASP A 200 -1.16 -20.11 0.56
N GLU A 201 -1.53 -19.34 -0.46
CA GLU A 201 -0.58 -18.75 -1.40
C GLU A 201 0.27 -17.65 -0.74
N LEU A 202 -0.34 -16.82 0.11
CA LEU A 202 0.40 -15.81 0.89
C LEU A 202 1.33 -16.47 1.90
N ASP A 203 0.85 -17.49 2.61
CA ASP A 203 1.62 -18.22 3.60
C ASP A 203 2.80 -18.96 2.95
N THR A 204 2.60 -19.53 1.76
CA THR A 204 3.67 -20.14 0.95
C THR A 204 4.75 -19.14 0.59
N LEU A 205 4.38 -17.94 0.14
CA LEU A 205 5.35 -16.88 -0.16
C LEU A 205 6.11 -16.42 1.08
N VAL A 206 5.42 -16.27 2.22
CA VAL A 206 6.05 -15.89 3.50
C VAL A 206 7.06 -16.93 3.94
N ILE A 207 6.71 -18.22 3.90
CA ILE A 207 7.63 -19.33 4.24
C ILE A 207 8.85 -19.33 3.33
N ALA A 208 8.65 -19.28 2.01
CA ALA A 208 9.75 -19.27 1.04
C ALA A 208 10.71 -18.08 1.22
N ALA A 209 10.18 -16.90 1.53
CA ALA A 209 11.00 -15.73 1.82
C ALA A 209 11.84 -15.93 3.09
N ARG A 210 11.27 -16.50 4.15
CA ARG A 210 11.97 -16.80 5.42
C ARG A 210 13.07 -17.84 5.21
N GLU A 211 12.79 -18.90 4.47
CA GLU A 211 13.77 -19.96 4.13
C GLU A 211 14.93 -19.41 3.28
N ALA A 212 14.68 -18.41 2.44
CA ALA A 212 15.70 -17.74 1.65
C ALA A 212 16.49 -16.66 2.42
N GLY A 213 16.23 -16.45 3.71
CA GLY A 213 17.02 -15.61 4.60
C GLY A 213 16.38 -14.27 4.95
N ALA A 214 15.11 -14.01 4.61
CA ALA A 214 14.39 -12.85 5.11
C ALA A 214 14.34 -12.89 6.66
N ILE A 215 14.56 -11.75 7.30
CA ILE A 215 14.53 -11.64 8.77
C ILE A 215 13.12 -11.44 9.33
N GLY A 216 12.14 -11.18 8.46
CA GLY A 216 10.72 -11.14 8.75
C GLY A 216 9.92 -11.11 7.45
N ALA A 217 8.71 -11.69 7.46
CA ALA A 217 7.84 -11.65 6.30
C ALA A 217 6.36 -11.67 6.70
N LYS A 218 5.52 -10.98 5.96
CA LYS A 218 4.08 -10.89 6.23
C LYS A 218 3.28 -10.53 4.98
N MET A 219 2.01 -10.88 5.00
CA MET A 219 1.08 -10.33 4.01
C MET A 219 0.91 -8.81 4.13
N SER A 220 0.50 -8.17 3.05
CA SER A 220 0.16 -6.75 2.98
C SER A 220 -1.17 -6.53 2.27
N GLY A 221 -1.86 -5.44 2.64
CA GLY A 221 -3.16 -5.08 2.09
C GLY A 221 -4.31 -5.87 2.72
N THR A 222 -5.37 -6.08 1.96
CA THR A 222 -6.63 -6.71 2.43
C THR A 222 -6.47 -8.19 2.76
N GLY A 223 -5.58 -8.88 2.06
CA GLY A 223 -5.39 -10.32 2.20
C GLY A 223 -6.25 -11.17 1.26
N ARG A 224 -6.29 -12.50 1.53
CA ARG A 224 -6.91 -13.55 0.67
C ARG A 224 -6.43 -13.47 -0.78
N GLY A 225 -5.13 -13.16 -0.94
CA GLY A 225 -4.42 -12.84 -2.16
C GLY A 225 -3.66 -11.51 -2.02
N GLY A 226 -3.25 -10.92 -3.13
CA GLY A 226 -2.49 -9.68 -3.15
C GLY A 226 -1.00 -9.89 -2.89
N LEU A 227 -0.43 -9.11 -1.98
CA LEU A 227 1.01 -9.02 -1.78
C LEU A 227 1.48 -9.59 -0.43
N MET A 228 2.69 -10.12 -0.44
CA MET A 228 3.51 -10.30 0.75
C MET A 228 4.71 -9.33 0.74
N LEU A 229 5.24 -9.01 1.91
CA LEU A 229 6.43 -8.21 2.14
C LEU A 229 7.45 -9.05 2.92
N ALA A 230 8.71 -9.02 2.49
CA ALA A 230 9.82 -9.65 3.18
C ALA A 230 10.91 -8.62 3.50
N LEU A 231 11.31 -8.53 4.75
CA LEU A 231 12.40 -7.67 5.23
C LEU A 231 13.73 -8.41 5.10
N THR A 232 14.70 -7.76 4.47
CA THR A 232 16.01 -8.38 4.20
C THR A 232 17.15 -7.52 4.77
N PRO A 233 18.15 -8.16 5.44
CA PRO A 233 19.21 -7.42 6.12
C PRO A 233 20.25 -6.83 5.18
N THR A 234 20.52 -7.49 4.05
CA THR A 234 21.55 -7.10 3.08
C THR A 234 21.04 -7.18 1.65
N VAL A 235 21.78 -6.58 0.72
CA VAL A 235 21.47 -6.65 -0.72
C VAL A 235 21.57 -8.09 -1.25
N GLU A 236 22.54 -8.87 -0.74
CA GLU A 236 22.74 -10.27 -1.14
C GLU A 236 21.55 -11.13 -0.75
N ILE A 237 21.07 -10.97 0.50
CA ILE A 237 19.86 -11.66 0.97
C ILE A 237 18.61 -11.15 0.22
N GLN A 238 18.53 -9.86 -0.06
CA GLN A 238 17.44 -9.31 -0.88
C GLN A 238 17.37 -9.98 -2.26
N ASN A 239 18.52 -10.20 -2.89
CA ASN A 239 18.60 -10.90 -4.17
C ASN A 239 18.20 -12.36 -4.03
N ALA A 240 18.73 -13.08 -3.04
CA ALA A 240 18.40 -14.49 -2.80
C ALA A 240 16.90 -14.70 -2.52
N VAL A 241 16.28 -13.83 -1.72
CA VAL A 241 14.84 -13.85 -1.45
C VAL A 241 14.04 -13.58 -2.73
N ALA A 242 14.45 -12.58 -3.52
CA ALA A 242 13.77 -12.30 -4.79
C ALA A 242 13.85 -13.49 -5.75
N GLU A 243 15.03 -14.09 -5.93
CA GLU A 243 15.21 -15.27 -6.80
C GLU A 243 14.41 -16.49 -6.33
N ALA A 244 14.28 -16.70 -5.02
CA ALA A 244 13.44 -17.75 -4.47
C ALA A 244 11.95 -17.52 -4.78
N LEU A 245 11.48 -16.29 -4.59
CA LEU A 245 10.08 -15.91 -4.84
C LEU A 245 9.72 -15.88 -6.32
N GLU A 246 10.64 -15.51 -7.22
CA GLU A 246 10.44 -15.53 -8.68
C GLU A 246 10.10 -16.91 -9.23
N LYS A 247 10.44 -17.99 -8.51
CA LYS A 247 10.12 -19.37 -8.90
C LYS A 247 8.66 -19.75 -8.63
N ILE A 248 7.98 -19.03 -7.74
CA ILE A 248 6.66 -19.41 -7.24
C ILE A 248 5.63 -18.27 -7.30
N ALA A 249 6.07 -17.03 -7.47
CA ALA A 249 5.21 -15.87 -7.58
C ALA A 249 5.17 -15.34 -9.01
N PRO A 250 4.01 -14.91 -9.54
CA PRO A 250 3.91 -14.33 -10.87
C PRO A 250 4.66 -13.00 -11.03
N GLN A 251 4.89 -12.27 -9.94
CA GLN A 251 5.61 -10.99 -9.96
C GLN A 251 6.33 -10.76 -8.64
N VAL A 252 7.58 -10.29 -8.73
CA VAL A 252 8.45 -9.96 -7.58
C VAL A 252 9.13 -8.62 -7.83
N TRP A 253 9.27 -7.83 -6.78
CA TRP A 253 9.96 -6.54 -6.83
C TRP A 253 10.88 -6.37 -5.63
N LYS A 254 11.92 -5.59 -5.83
CA LYS A 254 12.86 -5.16 -4.80
C LYS A 254 12.79 -3.66 -4.63
N THR A 255 12.80 -3.18 -3.40
CA THR A 255 12.91 -1.75 -3.09
C THR A 255 13.72 -1.54 -1.83
N SER A 256 14.21 -0.31 -1.66
CA SER A 256 14.84 0.15 -0.42
C SER A 256 14.37 1.56 -0.09
N PHE A 257 14.20 1.83 1.19
CA PHE A 257 13.88 3.15 1.74
C PHE A 257 15.07 3.66 2.56
N GLN A 258 15.32 4.96 2.49
CA GLN A 258 16.27 5.68 3.32
C GLN A 258 15.61 6.87 4.01
#